data_5533e34f908e02f819e51534743a1948
#
_entry.id   5533e34f908e02f819e51534743a1948
#
_cell.length_a   1.000
_cell.length_b   1.000
_cell.length_c   1.000
_cell.angle_alpha   90.00
_cell.angle_beta   90.00
_cell.angle_gamma   90.00
#
_symmetry.space_group_name_H-M   'P 1'
#
loop_
_entity.id
_entity.type
_entity.pdbx_description
1 polymer ?
#
loop_
_entity_poly.entity_id
_entity_poly.type
_entity_poly.pdbx_seq_one_letter_code
_entity_poly.pdbx_strand_id
1 'polypeptide(L)'
;MSIEGKKLYFVLTMLSYFITIIIGISYIYTNELKLLLFTLLSLLISSILYTFTNIKYYIIHLIFYLTIFVFLVSRPTIDYFKDGVLNTYQAEAYKFSFLIIAISVIGLFLGGILVSKKGENKERIANQVYIKNIRLVSLVVFLISYPFYTLRLIERLIFRLHTTYYDYYANFKSELPYFTYTISTFMLYSLCIYLATKPKKLQSTIVLLMVIAANTIHLFIGTRNPFILSLIFAFLYYFMRNQSEKGKWIGFKEKIILYVGTPLIMIFMGLLNYIRDDAEVENGGIGNLILDFIYKQGTSFGVLTRGYLYNSNIPVRDTVNFTFGPILEYYTKGSLGILFGGKPFVNSTNSVELALESNSYSHNISYIVLDKEYLNGHGIGSSYIMELYTDYGFFGVFLFNILLGILFIYMMRIAYRMGVLAYGITLLILNYLFFMPRSSFSESFLSLFTMQFWGIVLLIFLGAGLLNKNIKHIVNRKGEQ
;
A
#
# COMPACT_ATOMS: atom_id res chain seq x y z
N MET A 1 1.53 -26.88 -3.10
CA MET A 1 1.50 -27.13 -4.57
C MET A 1 2.45 -28.26 -4.86
N SER A 2 2.05 -29.24 -5.66
CA SER A 2 2.89 -30.37 -6.08
C SER A 2 4.11 -29.90 -6.92
N ILE A 3 5.14 -30.75 -7.04
CA ILE A 3 6.30 -30.45 -7.90
C ILE A 3 5.87 -30.28 -9.36
N GLU A 4 4.92 -31.11 -9.82
CA GLU A 4 4.36 -31.05 -11.17
C GLU A 4 3.64 -29.71 -11.41
N GLY A 5 2.85 -29.22 -10.44
CA GLY A 5 2.20 -27.91 -10.55
C GLY A 5 3.20 -26.75 -10.67
N LYS A 6 4.34 -26.82 -9.99
CA LYS A 6 5.38 -25.79 -10.13
C LYS A 6 6.04 -25.80 -11.52
N LYS A 7 6.29 -27.01 -12.07
CA LYS A 7 6.83 -27.18 -13.43
C LYS A 7 5.85 -26.64 -14.47
N LEU A 8 4.55 -26.94 -14.31
CA LEU A 8 3.51 -26.45 -15.21
C LEU A 8 3.50 -24.89 -15.24
N TYR A 9 3.43 -24.24 -14.07
CA TYR A 9 3.46 -22.78 -14.03
C TYR A 9 4.74 -22.17 -14.60
N PHE A 10 5.89 -22.85 -14.44
CA PHE A 10 7.14 -22.40 -15.04
C PHE A 10 7.08 -22.45 -16.57
N VAL A 11 6.57 -23.56 -17.16
CA VAL A 11 6.39 -23.70 -18.61
C VAL A 11 5.41 -22.65 -19.13
N LEU A 12 4.25 -22.48 -18.48
CA LEU A 12 3.27 -21.46 -18.86
C LEU A 12 3.88 -20.03 -18.82
N THR A 13 4.72 -19.76 -17.83
CA THR A 13 5.44 -18.48 -17.74
C THR A 13 6.37 -18.27 -18.93
N MET A 14 7.16 -19.29 -19.30
CA MET A 14 8.08 -19.19 -20.46
C MET A 14 7.31 -18.97 -21.76
N LEU A 15 6.22 -19.70 -21.98
CA LEU A 15 5.35 -19.50 -23.15
C LEU A 15 4.75 -18.10 -23.16
N SER A 16 4.27 -17.60 -22.03
CA SER A 16 3.69 -16.25 -21.93
C SER A 16 4.73 -15.15 -22.19
N TYR A 17 5.97 -15.29 -21.69
CA TYR A 17 7.05 -14.34 -22.03
C TYR A 17 7.43 -14.40 -23.52
N PHE A 18 7.42 -15.59 -24.11
CA PHE A 18 7.65 -15.71 -25.56
C PHE A 18 6.59 -14.97 -26.38
N ILE A 19 5.31 -15.09 -25.99
CA ILE A 19 4.21 -14.32 -26.58
C ILE A 19 4.43 -12.81 -26.37
N THR A 20 4.84 -12.40 -25.19
CA THR A 20 5.15 -10.99 -24.89
C THR A 20 6.22 -10.42 -25.82
N ILE A 21 7.28 -11.20 -26.08
CA ILE A 21 8.35 -10.80 -27.00
C ILE A 21 7.81 -10.66 -28.43
N ILE A 22 7.00 -11.61 -28.91
CA ILE A 22 6.42 -11.55 -30.25
C ILE A 22 5.55 -10.30 -30.42
N ILE A 23 4.65 -10.02 -29.46
CA ILE A 23 3.78 -8.84 -29.52
C ILE A 23 4.63 -7.56 -29.46
N GLY A 24 5.67 -7.53 -28.61
CA GLY A 24 6.58 -6.40 -28.49
C GLY A 24 7.36 -6.13 -29.78
N ILE A 25 7.85 -7.17 -30.45
CA ILE A 25 8.48 -7.05 -31.77
C ILE A 25 7.48 -6.53 -32.80
N SER A 26 6.24 -7.05 -32.81
CA SER A 26 5.19 -6.56 -33.71
C SER A 26 4.91 -5.07 -33.50
N TYR A 27 4.92 -4.59 -32.23
CA TYR A 27 4.79 -3.17 -31.93
C TYR A 27 5.94 -2.34 -32.55
N ILE A 28 7.17 -2.81 -32.48
CA ILE A 28 8.32 -2.08 -33.04
C ILE A 28 8.18 -1.89 -34.57
N TYR A 29 7.62 -2.88 -35.30
CA TYR A 29 7.42 -2.80 -36.74
C TYR A 29 6.21 -1.95 -37.14
N THR A 30 5.09 -2.02 -36.39
CA THR A 30 3.84 -1.38 -36.79
C THR A 30 3.61 -0.04 -36.11
N ASN A 31 4.27 0.22 -34.99
CA ASN A 31 4.07 1.37 -34.08
C ASN A 31 2.60 1.55 -33.62
N GLU A 32 1.80 0.47 -33.64
CA GLU A 32 0.42 0.51 -33.21
C GLU A 32 0.27 0.49 -31.70
N LEU A 33 -0.33 1.52 -31.12
CA LEU A 33 -0.48 1.71 -29.68
C LEU A 33 -1.17 0.52 -28.98
N LYS A 34 -2.14 -0.13 -29.64
CA LYS A 34 -2.82 -1.33 -29.10
C LYS A 34 -1.85 -2.47 -28.83
N LEU A 35 -0.82 -2.66 -29.67
CA LEU A 35 0.17 -3.72 -29.48
C LEU A 35 1.06 -3.47 -28.27
N LEU A 36 1.34 -2.20 -27.96
CA LEU A 36 2.07 -1.83 -26.74
C LEU A 36 1.25 -2.13 -25.47
N LEU A 37 -0.08 -1.85 -25.50
CA LEU A 37 -0.99 -2.24 -24.43
C LEU A 37 -1.02 -3.76 -24.24
N PHE A 38 -1.14 -4.54 -25.33
CA PHE A 38 -1.13 -6.01 -25.25
C PHE A 38 0.21 -6.57 -24.79
N THR A 39 1.33 -5.94 -25.17
CA THR A 39 2.66 -6.29 -24.66
C THR A 39 2.71 -6.11 -23.14
N LEU A 40 2.22 -4.99 -22.61
CA LEU A 40 2.17 -4.72 -21.18
C LEU A 40 1.25 -5.70 -20.45
N LEU A 41 0.07 -6.01 -20.98
CA LEU A 41 -0.85 -6.99 -20.40
C LEU A 41 -0.23 -8.39 -20.36
N SER A 42 0.39 -8.83 -21.47
CA SER A 42 1.08 -10.11 -21.54
C SER A 42 2.26 -10.18 -20.57
N LEU A 43 3.03 -9.10 -20.40
CA LEU A 43 4.12 -8.99 -19.45
C LEU A 43 3.63 -9.14 -18.00
N LEU A 44 2.52 -8.47 -17.65
CA LEU A 44 1.89 -8.59 -16.32
C LEU A 44 1.40 -10.01 -16.07
N ILE A 45 0.70 -10.63 -17.04
CA ILE A 45 0.24 -12.01 -16.93
C ILE A 45 1.41 -12.96 -16.73
N SER A 46 2.51 -12.80 -17.50
CA SER A 46 3.71 -13.62 -17.37
C SER A 46 4.34 -13.49 -15.97
N SER A 47 4.41 -12.27 -15.47
CA SER A 47 4.95 -11.98 -14.12
C SER A 47 4.06 -12.56 -13.03
N ILE A 48 2.74 -12.49 -13.17
CA ILE A 48 1.76 -13.12 -12.26
C ILE A 48 1.89 -14.65 -12.30
N LEU A 49 1.95 -15.27 -13.47
CA LEU A 49 2.13 -16.71 -13.61
C LEU A 49 3.40 -17.22 -12.91
N TYR A 50 4.50 -16.44 -13.04
CA TYR A 50 5.74 -16.77 -12.35
C TYR A 50 5.60 -16.85 -10.84
N THR A 51 4.77 -16.00 -10.23
CA THR A 51 4.59 -15.99 -8.77
C THR A 51 4.04 -17.32 -8.25
N PHE A 52 3.25 -18.05 -9.05
CA PHE A 52 2.70 -19.37 -8.67
C PHE A 52 3.76 -20.47 -8.65
N THR A 53 4.94 -20.27 -9.25
CA THR A 53 6.04 -21.23 -9.12
C THR A 53 6.49 -21.41 -7.67
N ASN A 54 6.39 -20.34 -6.85
CA ASN A 54 6.69 -20.37 -5.43
C ASN A 54 5.90 -19.30 -4.65
N ILE A 55 4.58 -19.46 -4.61
CA ILE A 55 3.65 -18.51 -4.00
C ILE A 55 4.02 -18.14 -2.54
N LYS A 56 4.69 -19.06 -1.81
CA LYS A 56 5.16 -18.83 -0.45
C LYS A 56 6.04 -17.59 -0.33
N TYR A 57 6.90 -17.34 -1.31
CA TYR A 57 7.82 -16.20 -1.30
C TYR A 57 7.35 -15.05 -2.20
N TYR A 58 6.50 -15.34 -3.21
CA TYR A 58 6.07 -14.36 -4.20
C TYR A 58 4.67 -13.78 -3.97
N ILE A 59 4.02 -14.06 -2.83
CA ILE A 59 2.66 -13.54 -2.56
C ILE A 59 2.61 -12.00 -2.57
N ILE A 60 3.64 -11.31 -2.07
CA ILE A 60 3.71 -9.85 -2.09
C ILE A 60 3.82 -9.35 -3.54
N HIS A 61 4.67 -9.98 -4.36
CA HIS A 61 4.77 -9.67 -5.78
C HIS A 61 3.43 -9.87 -6.49
N LEU A 62 2.75 -11.00 -6.23
CA LEU A 62 1.44 -11.28 -6.83
C LEU A 62 0.45 -10.14 -6.55
N ILE A 63 0.27 -9.77 -5.29
CA ILE A 63 -0.68 -8.72 -4.93
C ILE A 63 -0.22 -7.37 -5.50
N PHE A 64 1.08 -7.08 -5.50
CA PHE A 64 1.60 -5.84 -6.05
C PHE A 64 1.39 -5.74 -7.57
N TYR A 65 1.59 -6.81 -8.36
CA TYR A 65 1.24 -6.85 -9.78
C TYR A 65 -0.25 -6.64 -10.02
N LEU A 66 -1.10 -7.24 -9.16
CA LEU A 66 -2.55 -7.01 -9.23
C LEU A 66 -2.90 -5.54 -8.95
N THR A 67 -2.22 -4.88 -8.01
CA THR A 67 -2.45 -3.44 -7.75
C THR A 67 -1.92 -2.55 -8.88
N ILE A 68 -0.79 -2.90 -9.51
CA ILE A 68 -0.33 -2.23 -10.74
C ILE A 68 -1.39 -2.35 -11.83
N PHE A 69 -1.95 -3.54 -12.05
CA PHE A 69 -3.02 -3.73 -13.02
C PHE A 69 -4.23 -2.86 -12.69
N VAL A 70 -4.75 -2.95 -11.45
CA VAL A 70 -5.97 -2.24 -11.04
C VAL A 70 -5.82 -0.72 -11.09
N PHE A 71 -4.68 -0.18 -10.64
CA PHE A 71 -4.51 1.27 -10.53
C PHE A 71 -3.95 1.92 -11.81
N LEU A 72 -3.15 1.20 -12.60
CA LEU A 72 -2.40 1.81 -13.70
C LEU A 72 -2.75 1.24 -15.09
N VAL A 73 -3.31 0.04 -15.18
CA VAL A 73 -3.51 -0.62 -16.48
C VAL A 73 -4.99 -0.88 -16.79
N SER A 74 -5.83 -1.04 -15.76
CA SER A 74 -7.24 -1.43 -15.93
C SER A 74 -8.03 -0.43 -16.77
N ARG A 75 -7.85 0.89 -16.53
CA ARG A 75 -8.62 1.92 -17.22
C ARG A 75 -8.35 1.97 -18.73
N PRO A 76 -7.09 2.12 -19.21
CA PRO A 76 -6.83 2.07 -20.64
C PRO A 76 -7.19 0.72 -21.27
N THR A 77 -7.14 -0.38 -20.51
CA THR A 77 -7.62 -1.69 -21.00
C THR A 77 -9.12 -1.68 -21.22
N ILE A 78 -9.91 -1.20 -20.25
CA ILE A 78 -11.37 -1.14 -20.36
C ILE A 78 -11.78 -0.17 -21.48
N ASP A 79 -11.15 1.01 -21.58
CA ASP A 79 -11.39 1.97 -22.65
C ASP A 79 -11.18 1.32 -24.02
N TYR A 80 -10.05 0.62 -24.22
CA TYR A 80 -9.77 -0.08 -25.46
C TYR A 80 -10.80 -1.16 -25.80
N PHE A 81 -11.23 -1.97 -24.82
CA PHE A 81 -12.23 -3.02 -25.08
C PHE A 81 -13.64 -2.48 -25.28
N LYS A 82 -13.97 -1.30 -24.76
CA LYS A 82 -15.25 -0.63 -25.00
C LYS A 82 -15.29 0.08 -26.34
N ASP A 83 -14.28 0.88 -26.65
CA ASP A 83 -14.29 1.84 -27.74
C ASP A 83 -13.45 1.40 -28.96
N GLY A 84 -12.63 0.36 -28.83
CA GLY A 84 -11.70 -0.14 -29.86
C GLY A 84 -10.47 0.76 -30.06
N VAL A 85 -10.42 1.92 -29.43
CA VAL A 85 -9.37 2.93 -29.59
C VAL A 85 -8.92 3.51 -28.24
N LEU A 86 -7.70 4.06 -28.20
CA LEU A 86 -7.13 4.79 -27.06
C LEU A 86 -7.03 6.26 -27.46
N ASN A 87 -8.02 7.07 -27.09
CA ASN A 87 -8.17 8.46 -27.53
C ASN A 87 -8.33 9.49 -26.40
N THR A 88 -8.37 9.06 -25.14
CA THR A 88 -8.50 9.95 -23.97
C THR A 88 -7.29 10.87 -23.81
N TYR A 89 -6.10 10.42 -24.19
CA TYR A 89 -4.85 11.17 -24.13
C TYR A 89 -4.12 11.13 -25.48
N GLN A 90 -3.10 11.98 -25.62
CA GLN A 90 -2.21 11.96 -26.79
C GLN A 90 -1.46 10.61 -26.89
N ALA A 91 -1.21 10.12 -28.09
CA ALA A 91 -0.56 8.84 -28.34
C ALA A 91 0.81 8.71 -27.64
N GLU A 92 1.61 9.80 -27.65
CA GLU A 92 2.91 9.80 -27.00
C GLU A 92 2.82 9.69 -25.46
N ALA A 93 1.79 10.26 -24.84
CA ALA A 93 1.53 10.10 -23.41
C ALA A 93 1.14 8.65 -23.04
N TYR A 94 0.38 7.97 -23.90
CA TYR A 94 0.10 6.54 -23.76
C TYR A 94 1.37 5.71 -23.90
N LYS A 95 2.18 5.94 -24.95
CA LYS A 95 3.44 5.22 -25.18
C LYS A 95 4.37 5.34 -23.98
N PHE A 96 4.58 6.57 -23.52
CA PHE A 96 5.39 6.84 -22.32
C PHE A 96 4.86 6.07 -21.10
N SER A 97 3.55 6.16 -20.84
CA SER A 97 2.93 5.53 -19.66
C SER A 97 3.04 4.02 -19.70
N PHE A 98 2.80 3.38 -20.84
CA PHE A 98 2.94 1.94 -20.97
C PHE A 98 4.40 1.48 -20.84
N LEU A 99 5.36 2.22 -21.40
CA LEU A 99 6.79 1.91 -21.29
C LEU A 99 7.28 2.01 -19.86
N ILE A 100 6.91 3.07 -19.13
CA ILE A 100 7.39 3.26 -17.75
C ILE A 100 6.80 2.20 -16.79
N ILE A 101 5.54 1.78 -17.00
CA ILE A 101 4.93 0.67 -16.28
C ILE A 101 5.64 -0.64 -16.62
N ALA A 102 5.94 -0.91 -17.90
CA ALA A 102 6.65 -2.11 -18.33
C ALA A 102 8.05 -2.20 -17.69
N ILE A 103 8.81 -1.10 -17.68
CA ILE A 103 10.12 -1.00 -17.01
C ILE A 103 9.98 -1.31 -15.51
N SER A 104 8.95 -0.79 -14.85
CA SER A 104 8.66 -1.06 -13.45
C SER A 104 8.39 -2.55 -13.19
N VAL A 105 7.54 -3.18 -14.02
CA VAL A 105 7.22 -4.61 -13.91
C VAL A 105 8.44 -5.48 -14.15
N ILE A 106 9.26 -5.16 -15.16
CA ILE A 106 10.52 -5.88 -15.44
C ILE A 106 11.49 -5.76 -14.27
N GLY A 107 11.66 -4.54 -13.72
CA GLY A 107 12.51 -4.31 -12.54
C GLY A 107 12.09 -5.16 -11.34
N LEU A 108 10.79 -5.13 -10.99
CA LEU A 108 10.21 -5.95 -9.90
C LEU A 108 10.44 -7.45 -10.12
N PHE A 109 10.24 -7.93 -11.35
CA PHE A 109 10.44 -9.32 -11.70
C PHE A 109 11.89 -9.74 -11.55
N LEU A 110 12.84 -8.96 -12.08
CA LEU A 110 14.26 -9.22 -11.96
C LEU A 110 14.72 -9.20 -10.50
N GLY A 111 14.27 -8.22 -9.70
CA GLY A 111 14.55 -8.15 -8.27
C GLY A 111 14.09 -9.40 -7.52
N GLY A 112 12.90 -9.92 -7.86
CA GLY A 112 12.38 -11.15 -7.29
C GLY A 112 13.21 -12.40 -7.65
N ILE A 113 13.84 -12.45 -8.82
CA ILE A 113 14.67 -13.58 -9.28
C ILE A 113 16.08 -13.52 -8.70
N LEU A 114 16.68 -12.33 -8.62
CA LEU A 114 18.07 -12.13 -8.17
C LEU A 114 18.32 -12.66 -6.76
N VAL A 115 17.32 -12.70 -5.92
CA VAL A 115 17.48 -13.20 -4.55
C VAL A 115 17.39 -14.71 -4.51
N SER A 116 18.55 -15.35 -4.34
CA SER A 116 18.65 -16.81 -4.19
C SER A 116 17.69 -17.35 -3.12
N LYS A 117 16.99 -18.44 -3.47
CA LYS A 117 16.08 -19.18 -2.56
C LYS A 117 16.80 -19.94 -1.44
N LYS A 118 18.14 -19.99 -1.47
CA LYS A 118 18.98 -20.67 -0.50
C LYS A 118 19.47 -19.70 0.57
N GLY A 119 18.94 -19.81 1.75
CA GLY A 119 19.39 -19.11 2.94
C GLY A 119 18.72 -19.76 4.13
N GLU A 120 19.32 -20.83 4.66
CA GLU A 120 18.94 -21.42 5.93
C GLU A 120 19.53 -20.56 7.05
N ASN A 121 18.84 -19.52 7.47
CA ASN A 121 19.14 -18.89 8.74
C ASN A 121 18.45 -19.69 9.84
N LYS A 122 19.24 -20.21 10.79
CA LYS A 122 18.74 -20.87 11.99
C LYS A 122 17.78 -19.95 12.73
N GLU A 123 16.62 -20.47 13.13
CA GLU A 123 15.72 -19.74 14.03
C GLU A 123 16.51 -19.30 15.27
N ARG A 124 16.50 -18.00 15.56
CA ARG A 124 17.01 -17.52 16.85
C ARG A 124 16.07 -18.02 17.93
N ILE A 125 16.59 -18.81 18.87
CA ILE A 125 15.86 -19.23 20.08
C ILE A 125 15.59 -17.97 20.88
N ALA A 126 14.39 -17.43 20.72
CA ALA A 126 13.96 -16.25 21.47
C ALA A 126 13.36 -16.68 22.81
N ASN A 127 13.60 -15.90 23.85
CA ASN A 127 13.02 -16.13 25.17
C ASN A 127 11.49 -16.03 25.09
N GLN A 128 10.80 -17.17 25.25
CA GLN A 128 9.34 -17.28 25.11
C GLN A 128 8.58 -16.42 26.14
N VAL A 129 9.15 -16.25 27.36
CA VAL A 129 8.56 -15.40 28.41
C VAL A 129 8.61 -13.93 27.97
N TYR A 130 9.74 -13.50 27.41
CA TYR A 130 9.88 -12.13 26.91
C TYR A 130 8.93 -11.83 25.74
N ILE A 131 8.75 -12.78 24.82
CA ILE A 131 7.77 -12.64 23.73
C ILE A 131 6.34 -12.53 24.27
N LYS A 132 5.97 -13.29 25.32
CA LYS A 132 4.66 -13.17 25.96
C LYS A 132 4.46 -11.79 26.60
N ASN A 133 5.49 -11.22 27.20
CA ASN A 133 5.45 -9.88 27.78
C ASN A 133 5.32 -8.80 26.67
N ILE A 134 6.08 -8.91 25.58
CA ILE A 134 5.91 -8.02 24.41
C ILE A 134 4.46 -8.09 23.90
N ARG A 135 3.89 -9.29 23.79
CA ARG A 135 2.49 -9.50 23.37
C ARG A 135 1.51 -8.79 24.30
N LEU A 136 1.71 -8.91 25.61
CA LEU A 136 0.84 -8.28 26.60
C LEU A 136 0.91 -6.75 26.50
N VAL A 137 2.13 -6.18 26.55
CA VAL A 137 2.32 -4.72 26.51
C VAL A 137 1.81 -4.14 25.20
N SER A 138 2.13 -4.77 24.05
CA SER A 138 1.65 -4.30 22.75
C SER A 138 0.12 -4.39 22.61
N LEU A 139 -0.53 -5.40 23.20
CA LEU A 139 -1.99 -5.49 23.24
C LEU A 139 -2.60 -4.35 24.09
N VAL A 140 -2.02 -4.07 25.25
CA VAL A 140 -2.49 -2.97 26.13
C VAL A 140 -2.38 -1.63 25.39
N VAL A 141 -1.23 -1.35 24.75
CA VAL A 141 -1.05 -0.12 23.96
C VAL A 141 -2.06 -0.05 22.80
N PHE A 142 -2.31 -1.17 22.12
CA PHE A 142 -3.34 -1.26 21.05
C PHE A 142 -4.73 -0.92 21.60
N LEU A 143 -5.15 -1.53 22.70
CA LEU A 143 -6.48 -1.31 23.29
C LEU A 143 -6.66 0.12 23.81
N ILE A 144 -5.61 0.77 24.31
CA ILE A 144 -5.65 2.17 24.74
C ILE A 144 -5.73 3.10 23.50
N SER A 145 -4.97 2.83 22.45
CA SER A 145 -4.90 3.71 21.27
C SER A 145 -6.07 3.54 20.30
N TYR A 146 -6.73 2.40 20.30
CA TYR A 146 -7.87 2.11 19.41
C TYR A 146 -9.06 3.08 19.57
N PRO A 147 -9.54 3.44 20.78
CA PRO A 147 -10.58 4.46 20.94
C PRO A 147 -10.18 5.82 20.36
N PHE A 148 -8.93 6.25 20.51
CA PHE A 148 -8.47 7.53 19.95
C PHE A 148 -8.43 7.47 18.42
N TYR A 149 -8.07 6.34 17.84
CA TYR A 149 -8.15 6.14 16.39
C TYR A 149 -9.58 6.23 15.89
N THR A 150 -10.52 5.52 16.53
CA THR A 150 -11.94 5.54 16.14
C THR A 150 -12.59 6.91 16.37
N LEU A 151 -12.25 7.59 17.45
CA LEU A 151 -12.74 8.95 17.74
C LEU A 151 -12.38 9.93 16.62
N ARG A 152 -11.15 9.88 16.13
CA ARG A 152 -10.72 10.72 15.00
C ARG A 152 -11.42 10.37 13.69
N LEU A 153 -11.76 9.11 13.48
CA LEU A 153 -12.56 8.73 12.31
C LEU A 153 -14.02 9.21 12.43
N ILE A 154 -14.58 9.17 13.63
CA ILE A 154 -15.94 9.68 13.91
C ILE A 154 -15.97 11.20 13.70
N GLU A 155 -14.99 11.95 14.18
CA GLU A 155 -14.88 13.39 13.93
C GLU A 155 -14.93 13.71 12.42
N ARG A 156 -14.14 13.02 11.62
CA ARG A 156 -14.12 13.16 10.16
C ARG A 156 -15.45 12.79 9.53
N LEU A 157 -16.08 11.72 10.02
CA LEU A 157 -17.40 11.29 9.54
C LEU A 157 -18.46 12.36 9.84
N ILE A 158 -18.50 12.90 11.06
CA ILE A 158 -19.45 13.95 11.44
C ILE A 158 -19.30 15.16 10.53
N PHE A 159 -18.05 15.64 10.31
CA PHE A 159 -17.80 16.75 9.38
C PHE A 159 -18.31 16.42 7.97
N ARG A 160 -18.01 15.20 7.46
CA ARG A 160 -18.41 14.77 6.12
C ARG A 160 -19.94 14.64 5.94
N LEU A 161 -20.67 14.29 6.99
CA LEU A 161 -22.14 14.21 6.96
C LEU A 161 -22.82 15.58 6.80
N HIS A 162 -22.13 16.67 7.17
CA HIS A 162 -22.61 18.04 7.05
C HIS A 162 -22.02 18.81 5.85
N THR A 163 -21.11 18.18 5.08
CA THR A 163 -20.40 18.83 3.97
C THR A 163 -20.29 17.92 2.76
N THR A 164 -19.91 18.48 1.60
CA THR A 164 -19.63 17.67 0.41
C THR A 164 -18.28 16.93 0.52
N TYR A 165 -18.05 15.98 -0.38
CA TYR A 165 -16.77 15.26 -0.46
C TYR A 165 -15.58 16.20 -0.70
N TYR A 166 -15.74 17.20 -1.56
CA TYR A 166 -14.69 18.15 -1.89
C TYR A 166 -14.47 19.17 -0.76
N ASP A 167 -15.54 19.66 -0.12
CA ASP A 167 -15.44 20.53 1.06
C ASP A 167 -14.68 19.85 2.20
N TYR A 168 -14.85 18.53 2.36
CA TYR A 168 -14.08 17.79 3.37
C TYR A 168 -12.57 17.90 3.10
N TYR A 169 -12.12 17.77 1.85
CA TYR A 169 -10.69 17.90 1.53
C TYR A 169 -10.19 19.34 1.56
N ALA A 170 -11.03 20.31 1.23
CA ALA A 170 -10.66 21.72 1.24
C ALA A 170 -10.62 22.31 2.65
N ASN A 171 -11.59 21.95 3.52
CA ASN A 171 -11.90 22.72 4.71
C ASN A 171 -11.80 21.95 6.03
N PHE A 172 -11.66 20.61 6.02
CA PHE A 172 -11.59 19.86 7.27
C PHE A 172 -10.36 20.23 8.09
N LYS A 173 -10.59 20.66 9.31
CA LYS A 173 -9.55 20.85 10.35
C LYS A 173 -10.02 20.12 11.61
N SER A 174 -9.13 19.29 12.19
CA SER A 174 -9.47 18.58 13.44
C SER A 174 -9.54 19.57 14.60
N GLU A 175 -10.62 19.49 15.38
CA GLU A 175 -10.82 20.23 16.63
C GLU A 175 -10.30 19.46 17.84
N LEU A 176 -9.98 18.19 17.68
CA LEU A 176 -9.46 17.35 18.74
C LEU A 176 -8.04 17.78 19.15
N PRO A 177 -7.69 17.72 20.45
CA PRO A 177 -6.37 18.05 20.94
C PRO A 177 -5.28 17.20 20.26
N TYR A 178 -4.09 17.76 20.03
CA TYR A 178 -2.98 17.12 19.30
C TYR A 178 -2.56 15.76 19.88
N PHE A 179 -2.66 15.56 21.20
CA PHE A 179 -2.31 14.27 21.81
C PHE A 179 -3.20 13.13 21.30
N THR A 180 -4.46 13.40 20.91
CA THR A 180 -5.37 12.39 20.33
C THR A 180 -4.82 11.87 18.99
N TYR A 181 -4.21 12.77 18.21
CA TYR A 181 -3.50 12.41 16.98
C TYR A 181 -2.34 11.48 17.29
N THR A 182 -1.47 11.86 18.20
CA THR A 182 -0.28 11.10 18.54
C THR A 182 -0.64 9.70 19.07
N ILE A 183 -1.59 9.61 20.01
CA ILE A 183 -2.04 8.32 20.56
C ILE A 183 -2.70 7.47 19.47
N SER A 184 -3.49 8.06 18.57
CA SER A 184 -4.14 7.30 17.49
C SER A 184 -3.14 6.60 16.55
N THR A 185 -1.96 7.19 16.31
CA THR A 185 -0.93 6.54 15.47
C THR A 185 -0.34 5.29 16.12
N PHE A 186 -0.35 5.21 17.46
CA PHE A 186 0.17 4.06 18.20
C PHE A 186 -0.65 2.79 17.97
N MET A 187 -1.91 2.92 17.55
CA MET A 187 -2.79 1.79 17.25
C MET A 187 -2.17 0.87 16.18
N LEU A 188 -1.75 1.42 15.05
CA LEU A 188 -1.17 0.62 13.97
C LEU A 188 0.20 0.04 14.36
N TYR A 189 1.05 0.82 15.05
CA TYR A 189 2.38 0.39 15.45
C TYR A 189 2.32 -0.76 16.47
N SER A 190 1.48 -0.62 17.49
CA SER A 190 1.28 -1.67 18.49
C SER A 190 0.59 -2.91 17.92
N LEU A 191 -0.36 -2.76 16.99
CA LEU A 191 -0.96 -3.87 16.25
C LEU A 191 0.11 -4.70 15.53
N CYS A 192 0.99 -4.04 14.76
CA CYS A 192 2.03 -4.73 13.99
C CYS A 192 3.00 -5.48 14.92
N ILE A 193 3.41 -4.87 16.04
CA ILE A 193 4.28 -5.54 17.03
C ILE A 193 3.53 -6.70 17.69
N TYR A 194 2.25 -6.51 18.08
CA TYR A 194 1.42 -7.56 18.64
C TYR A 194 1.32 -8.77 17.71
N LEU A 195 0.94 -8.55 16.45
CA LEU A 195 0.81 -9.60 15.45
C LEU A 195 2.15 -10.29 15.16
N ALA A 196 3.27 -9.55 15.22
CA ALA A 196 4.61 -10.10 15.05
C ALA A 196 5.02 -11.07 16.17
N THR A 197 4.40 -11.00 17.36
CA THR A 197 4.58 -12.00 18.43
C THR A 197 3.89 -13.34 18.11
N LYS A 198 3.24 -13.47 16.98
CA LYS A 198 2.51 -14.66 16.50
C LYS A 198 1.47 -15.16 17.51
N PRO A 199 0.44 -14.35 17.89
CA PRO A 199 -0.63 -14.79 18.80
C PRO A 199 -1.46 -15.94 18.20
N LYS A 200 -2.34 -16.55 19.02
CA LYS A 200 -3.28 -17.59 18.57
C LYS A 200 -4.25 -17.05 17.52
N LYS A 201 -4.77 -17.92 16.65
CA LYS A 201 -5.67 -17.55 15.54
C LYS A 201 -6.82 -16.63 15.99
N LEU A 202 -7.56 -17.03 17.03
CA LEU A 202 -8.69 -16.23 17.54
C LEU A 202 -8.27 -14.84 18.00
N GLN A 203 -7.17 -14.73 18.75
CA GLN A 203 -6.66 -13.44 19.25
C GLN A 203 -6.25 -12.51 18.10
N SER A 204 -5.56 -13.06 17.08
CA SER A 204 -5.19 -12.29 15.89
C SER A 204 -6.43 -11.86 15.09
N THR A 205 -7.42 -12.75 14.96
CA THR A 205 -8.69 -12.46 14.25
C THR A 205 -9.43 -11.30 14.90
N ILE A 206 -9.56 -11.29 16.23
CA ILE A 206 -10.28 -10.23 16.95
C ILE A 206 -9.64 -8.87 16.69
N VAL A 207 -8.32 -8.73 16.85
CA VAL A 207 -7.67 -7.42 16.63
C VAL A 207 -7.71 -6.97 15.17
N LEU A 208 -7.61 -7.91 14.21
CA LEU A 208 -7.76 -7.60 12.79
C LEU A 208 -9.19 -7.16 12.46
N LEU A 209 -10.21 -7.83 13.01
CA LEU A 209 -11.61 -7.43 12.83
C LEU A 209 -11.90 -6.07 13.47
N MET A 210 -11.32 -5.75 14.62
CA MET A 210 -11.44 -4.41 15.21
C MET A 210 -10.92 -3.34 14.26
N VAL A 211 -9.75 -3.55 13.65
CA VAL A 211 -9.17 -2.59 12.69
C VAL A 211 -10.02 -2.48 11.42
N ILE A 212 -10.48 -3.61 10.87
CA ILE A 212 -11.38 -3.60 9.70
C ILE A 212 -12.67 -2.85 10.05
N ALA A 213 -13.29 -3.11 11.22
CA ALA A 213 -14.49 -2.44 11.66
C ALA A 213 -14.30 -0.91 11.82
N ALA A 214 -13.18 -0.45 12.39
CA ALA A 214 -12.88 0.98 12.42
C ALA A 214 -12.70 1.56 11.01
N ASN A 215 -12.01 0.84 10.11
CA ASN A 215 -11.78 1.30 8.75
C ASN A 215 -13.04 1.28 7.86
N THR A 216 -14.16 0.62 8.28
CA THR A 216 -15.45 0.78 7.56
C THR A 216 -15.98 2.21 7.65
N ILE A 217 -15.62 2.98 8.68
CA ILE A 217 -16.01 4.38 8.82
C ILE A 217 -15.48 5.20 7.62
N HIS A 218 -14.30 4.85 7.09
CA HIS A 218 -13.75 5.49 5.92
C HIS A 218 -14.64 5.37 4.67
N LEU A 219 -15.45 4.32 4.55
CA LEU A 219 -16.37 4.15 3.42
C LEU A 219 -17.44 5.25 3.42
N PHE A 220 -17.94 5.61 4.58
CA PHE A 220 -18.93 6.67 4.75
C PHE A 220 -18.32 8.08 4.60
N ILE A 221 -17.05 8.25 4.93
CA ILE A 221 -16.29 9.48 4.62
C ILE A 221 -16.08 9.63 3.10
N GLY A 222 -16.14 8.53 2.34
CA GLY A 222 -15.86 8.48 0.89
C GLY A 222 -14.44 8.04 0.54
N THR A 223 -13.59 7.73 1.53
CA THR A 223 -12.22 7.25 1.36
C THR A 223 -12.18 5.73 1.51
N ARG A 224 -12.10 4.98 0.41
CA ARG A 224 -12.24 3.50 0.40
C ARG A 224 -10.95 2.74 0.67
N ASN A 225 -9.81 3.38 0.38
CA ASN A 225 -8.52 2.71 0.38
C ASN A 225 -8.14 2.12 1.75
N PRO A 226 -8.32 2.79 2.91
CA PRO A 226 -7.95 2.22 4.21
C PRO A 226 -8.72 0.93 4.54
N PHE A 227 -9.98 0.83 4.13
CA PHE A 227 -10.77 -0.38 4.31
C PHE A 227 -10.22 -1.53 3.46
N ILE A 228 -9.99 -1.32 2.16
CA ILE A 228 -9.46 -2.34 1.24
C ILE A 228 -8.05 -2.79 1.69
N LEU A 229 -7.19 -1.84 2.06
CA LEU A 229 -5.85 -2.16 2.55
C LEU A 229 -5.88 -2.98 3.84
N SER A 230 -6.83 -2.71 4.75
CA SER A 230 -7.00 -3.52 5.98
C SER A 230 -7.42 -4.95 5.68
N LEU A 231 -8.21 -5.18 4.65
CA LEU A 231 -8.58 -6.52 4.18
C LEU A 231 -7.39 -7.26 3.56
N ILE A 232 -6.62 -6.60 2.69
CA ILE A 232 -5.40 -7.15 2.09
C ILE A 232 -4.37 -7.47 3.18
N PHE A 233 -4.20 -6.59 4.16
CA PHE A 233 -3.32 -6.78 5.30
C PHE A 233 -3.72 -8.01 6.13
N ALA A 234 -5.01 -8.16 6.45
CA ALA A 234 -5.53 -9.32 7.17
C ALA A 234 -5.32 -10.61 6.37
N PHE A 235 -5.62 -10.60 5.06
CA PHE A 235 -5.38 -11.75 4.17
C PHE A 235 -3.90 -12.16 4.17
N LEU A 236 -2.98 -11.20 4.00
CA LEU A 236 -1.54 -11.47 4.00
C LEU A 236 -1.06 -12.02 5.33
N TYR A 237 -1.52 -11.46 6.44
CA TYR A 237 -1.18 -11.99 7.76
C TYR A 237 -1.64 -13.44 7.90
N TYR A 238 -2.88 -13.76 7.51
CA TYR A 238 -3.41 -15.12 7.51
C TYR A 238 -2.61 -16.05 6.59
N PHE A 239 -2.25 -15.58 5.41
CA PHE A 239 -1.42 -16.35 4.46
C PHE A 239 -0.04 -16.66 5.05
N MET A 240 0.66 -15.68 5.61
CA MET A 240 1.97 -15.88 6.24
C MET A 240 1.91 -16.87 7.41
N ARG A 241 0.88 -16.74 8.25
CA ARG A 241 0.66 -17.66 9.38
C ARG A 241 0.30 -19.07 8.91
N ASN A 242 -0.50 -19.19 7.87
CA ASN A 242 -0.85 -20.48 7.28
C ASN A 242 0.37 -21.22 6.74
N GLN A 243 1.31 -20.50 6.12
CA GLN A 243 2.57 -21.07 5.64
C GLN A 243 3.52 -21.45 6.80
N SER A 244 3.53 -20.68 7.89
CA SER A 244 4.37 -20.95 9.06
C SER A 244 3.84 -22.12 9.92
N GLU A 245 2.53 -22.29 10.02
CA GLU A 245 1.85 -23.28 10.87
C GLU A 245 1.25 -24.47 10.10
N LYS A 246 1.83 -24.80 8.95
CA LYS A 246 1.49 -25.98 8.13
C LYS A 246 -0.01 -26.09 7.80
N GLY A 247 -0.60 -24.98 7.35
CA GLY A 247 -1.96 -24.97 6.80
C GLY A 247 -3.10 -24.86 7.81
N LYS A 248 -2.84 -24.50 9.07
CA LYS A 248 -3.87 -24.41 10.12
C LYS A 248 -4.71 -23.11 10.12
N TRP A 249 -4.36 -22.13 9.29
CA TRP A 249 -4.98 -20.80 9.33
C TRP A 249 -6.05 -20.60 8.26
N ILE A 250 -5.87 -21.13 7.06
CA ILE A 250 -6.81 -20.99 5.95
C ILE A 250 -7.57 -22.31 5.78
N GLY A 251 -8.74 -22.41 6.40
CA GLY A 251 -9.66 -23.53 6.27
C GLY A 251 -10.78 -23.24 5.25
N PHE A 252 -11.86 -24.03 5.32
CA PHE A 252 -13.00 -23.89 4.42
C PHE A 252 -13.73 -22.54 4.59
N LYS A 253 -13.93 -22.09 5.84
CA LYS A 253 -14.58 -20.79 6.14
C LYS A 253 -13.84 -19.61 5.56
N GLU A 254 -12.52 -19.56 5.75
CA GLU A 254 -11.67 -18.49 5.22
C GLU A 254 -11.65 -18.48 3.69
N LYS A 255 -11.71 -19.64 3.06
CA LYS A 255 -11.83 -19.76 1.59
C LYS A 255 -13.17 -19.21 1.09
N ILE A 256 -14.29 -19.51 1.77
CA ILE A 256 -15.59 -18.93 1.43
C ILE A 256 -15.54 -17.41 1.54
N ILE A 257 -15.02 -16.86 2.64
CA ILE A 257 -14.88 -15.41 2.82
C ILE A 257 -14.04 -14.81 1.68
N LEU A 258 -12.98 -15.49 1.24
CA LEU A 258 -12.15 -14.99 0.15
C LEU A 258 -12.88 -15.05 -1.21
N TYR A 259 -13.47 -16.19 -1.58
CA TYR A 259 -14.05 -16.38 -2.91
C TYR A 259 -15.43 -15.73 -3.08
N VAL A 260 -16.23 -15.66 -2.03
CA VAL A 260 -17.57 -15.04 -2.07
C VAL A 260 -17.51 -13.59 -1.56
N GLY A 261 -16.77 -13.35 -0.48
CA GLY A 261 -16.69 -12.03 0.12
C GLY A 261 -15.99 -11.00 -0.79
N THR A 262 -14.93 -11.41 -1.53
CA THR A 262 -14.23 -10.46 -2.42
C THR A 262 -15.13 -9.92 -3.52
N PRO A 263 -15.85 -10.70 -4.32
CA PRO A 263 -16.80 -10.17 -5.31
C PRO A 263 -17.90 -9.33 -4.69
N LEU A 264 -18.46 -9.75 -3.54
CA LEU A 264 -19.49 -8.96 -2.85
C LEU A 264 -18.98 -7.59 -2.40
N ILE A 265 -17.75 -7.51 -1.89
CA ILE A 265 -17.11 -6.24 -1.54
C ILE A 265 -16.92 -5.37 -2.79
N MET A 266 -16.49 -5.95 -3.91
CA MET A 266 -16.32 -5.19 -5.17
C MET A 266 -17.65 -4.63 -5.67
N ILE A 267 -18.74 -5.40 -5.62
CA ILE A 267 -20.10 -4.94 -5.96
C ILE A 267 -20.52 -3.82 -5.04
N PHE A 268 -20.36 -3.99 -3.73
CA PHE A 268 -20.70 -2.97 -2.74
C PHE A 268 -19.89 -1.68 -2.97
N MET A 269 -18.60 -1.79 -3.26
CA MET A 269 -17.75 -0.64 -3.61
C MET A 269 -18.19 0.04 -4.92
N GLY A 270 -18.66 -0.72 -5.88
CA GLY A 270 -19.27 -0.20 -7.10
C GLY A 270 -20.52 0.63 -6.79
N LEU A 271 -21.43 0.11 -5.99
CA LEU A 271 -22.64 0.83 -5.56
C LEU A 271 -22.31 2.13 -4.81
N LEU A 272 -21.31 2.12 -3.92
CA LEU A 272 -20.87 3.33 -3.23
C LEU A 272 -20.33 4.42 -4.17
N ASN A 273 -19.93 4.09 -5.42
CA ASN A 273 -19.57 5.10 -6.41
C ASN A 273 -20.77 5.94 -6.82
N TYR A 274 -21.90 5.30 -7.08
CA TYR A 274 -23.14 5.98 -7.51
C TYR A 274 -23.68 6.86 -6.39
N ILE A 275 -23.68 6.36 -5.15
CA ILE A 275 -24.11 7.13 -3.98
C ILE A 275 -23.24 8.38 -3.76
N ARG A 276 -21.92 8.26 -3.98
CA ARG A 276 -21.00 9.40 -3.79
C ARG A 276 -21.16 10.48 -4.88
N ASP A 277 -21.38 10.06 -6.11
CA ASP A 277 -21.38 10.92 -7.27
C ASP A 277 -22.80 11.40 -7.62
N ASP A 278 -23.82 11.12 -6.76
CA ASP A 278 -25.26 11.38 -6.97
C ASP A 278 -25.76 10.96 -8.36
N ALA A 279 -25.19 9.87 -8.88
CA ALA A 279 -25.47 9.35 -10.22
C ALA A 279 -26.50 8.22 -10.13
N GLU A 280 -27.39 8.13 -11.14
CA GLU A 280 -28.26 6.97 -11.28
C GLU A 280 -27.44 5.71 -11.63
N VAL A 281 -27.85 4.57 -11.08
CA VAL A 281 -27.22 3.29 -11.39
C VAL A 281 -27.59 2.93 -12.82
N GLU A 282 -26.61 2.95 -13.71
CA GLU A 282 -26.83 2.49 -15.09
C GLU A 282 -27.38 1.06 -15.11
N ASN A 283 -28.35 0.79 -15.99
CA ASN A 283 -29.05 -0.49 -16.12
C ASN A 283 -28.17 -1.60 -16.73
N GLY A 284 -26.98 -1.83 -16.16
CA GLY A 284 -25.97 -2.74 -16.72
C GLY A 284 -25.73 -4.05 -15.97
N GLY A 285 -26.46 -4.32 -14.89
CA GLY A 285 -26.30 -5.53 -14.09
C GLY A 285 -25.03 -5.57 -13.21
N ILE A 286 -24.89 -6.68 -12.44
CA ILE A 286 -23.82 -6.85 -11.44
C ILE A 286 -22.40 -6.77 -12.05
N GLY A 287 -22.24 -7.26 -13.27
CA GLY A 287 -20.94 -7.22 -13.96
C GLY A 287 -20.43 -5.80 -14.20
N ASN A 288 -21.31 -4.87 -14.53
CA ASN A 288 -20.97 -3.47 -14.76
C ASN A 288 -20.55 -2.78 -13.46
N LEU A 289 -21.15 -3.10 -12.32
CA LEU A 289 -20.73 -2.54 -11.02
C LEU A 289 -19.28 -2.91 -10.67
N ILE A 290 -18.86 -4.14 -10.96
CA ILE A 290 -17.47 -4.58 -10.76
C ILE A 290 -16.53 -3.87 -11.73
N LEU A 291 -16.91 -3.80 -13.01
CA LEU A 291 -16.12 -3.09 -14.04
C LEU A 291 -15.98 -1.60 -13.71
N ASP A 292 -17.06 -0.94 -13.31
CA ASP A 292 -17.03 0.46 -12.89
C ASP A 292 -16.16 0.69 -11.65
N PHE A 293 -16.23 -0.23 -10.68
CA PHE A 293 -15.33 -0.16 -9.53
C PHE A 293 -13.87 -0.21 -9.98
N ILE A 294 -13.51 -1.19 -10.82
CA ILE A 294 -12.13 -1.35 -11.32
C ILE A 294 -11.73 -0.14 -12.17
N TYR A 295 -12.60 0.33 -13.06
CA TYR A 295 -12.37 1.48 -13.93
C TYR A 295 -12.07 2.74 -13.14
N LYS A 296 -12.87 3.02 -12.10
CA LYS A 296 -12.67 4.17 -11.20
C LYS A 296 -11.41 4.05 -10.34
N GLN A 297 -10.89 2.83 -10.08
CA GLN A 297 -9.57 2.68 -9.46
C GLN A 297 -8.43 3.00 -10.42
N GLY A 298 -8.61 2.76 -11.72
CA GLY A 298 -7.61 3.00 -12.77
C GLY A 298 -7.31 4.47 -13.08
N THR A 299 -7.88 5.44 -12.34
CA THR A 299 -7.63 6.88 -12.56
C THR A 299 -6.16 7.29 -12.41
N SER A 300 -5.36 6.50 -11.70
CA SER A 300 -3.93 6.77 -11.51
C SER A 300 -3.09 6.60 -12.78
N PHE A 301 -3.61 5.93 -13.82
CA PHE A 301 -3.03 6.00 -15.16
C PHE A 301 -2.93 7.44 -15.66
N GLY A 302 -3.96 8.27 -15.38
CA GLY A 302 -3.96 9.69 -15.69
C GLY A 302 -2.87 10.51 -14.99
N VAL A 303 -2.28 10.01 -13.88
CA VAL A 303 -1.11 10.65 -13.26
C VAL A 303 0.12 10.51 -14.14
N LEU A 304 0.32 9.31 -14.74
CA LEU A 304 1.47 9.06 -15.62
C LEU A 304 1.38 9.87 -16.93
N THR A 305 0.19 9.88 -17.56
CA THR A 305 -0.02 10.61 -18.80
C THR A 305 0.08 12.12 -18.61
N ARG A 306 -0.50 12.66 -17.54
CA ARG A 306 -0.38 14.08 -17.20
C ARG A 306 1.02 14.44 -16.75
N GLY A 307 1.71 13.55 -16.03
CA GLY A 307 3.12 13.73 -15.71
C GLY A 307 3.98 13.87 -16.95
N TYR A 308 3.78 13.03 -17.96
CA TYR A 308 4.47 13.17 -19.24
C TYR A 308 4.23 14.55 -19.90
N LEU A 309 2.99 15.04 -19.88
CA LEU A 309 2.60 16.28 -20.54
C LEU A 309 3.02 17.55 -19.77
N TYR A 310 3.06 17.49 -18.44
CA TYR A 310 3.15 18.70 -17.61
C TYR A 310 4.31 18.74 -16.62
N ASN A 311 5.16 17.70 -16.53
CA ASN A 311 6.31 17.72 -15.62
C ASN A 311 7.28 18.90 -15.85
N SER A 312 7.44 19.31 -17.11
CA SER A 312 8.26 20.48 -17.45
C SER A 312 7.76 21.80 -16.87
N ASN A 313 6.49 21.83 -16.45
CA ASN A 313 5.86 23.02 -15.87
C ASN A 313 6.01 23.05 -14.33
N ILE A 314 6.53 21.98 -13.71
CA ILE A 314 6.80 21.96 -12.28
C ILE A 314 7.97 22.91 -11.99
N PRO A 315 7.83 23.87 -11.04
CA PRO A 315 8.89 24.79 -10.70
C PRO A 315 10.18 24.06 -10.31
N VAL A 316 11.28 24.44 -10.96
CA VAL A 316 12.61 23.90 -10.64
C VAL A 316 13.05 24.43 -9.28
N ARG A 317 13.43 23.54 -8.38
CA ARG A 317 13.94 23.86 -7.04
C ARG A 317 15.09 22.92 -6.70
N ASP A 318 16.19 23.44 -6.19
CA ASP A 318 17.42 22.67 -5.93
C ASP A 318 17.25 21.57 -4.89
N THR A 319 16.26 21.70 -4.01
CA THR A 319 16.03 20.77 -2.87
C THR A 319 14.82 19.86 -3.05
N VAL A 320 14.19 19.88 -4.22
CA VAL A 320 12.98 19.07 -4.46
C VAL A 320 13.36 17.61 -4.68
N ASN A 321 12.67 16.72 -3.98
CA ASN A 321 12.70 15.28 -4.24
C ASN A 321 11.33 14.68 -3.91
N PHE A 322 10.62 14.19 -4.91
CA PHE A 322 9.28 13.66 -4.75
C PHE A 322 9.28 12.24 -4.21
N THR A 323 10.27 11.44 -4.58
CA THR A 323 10.39 10.03 -4.14
C THR A 323 10.50 9.91 -2.63
N PHE A 324 11.31 10.77 -2.00
CA PHE A 324 11.49 10.81 -0.55
C PHE A 324 10.79 12.00 0.11
N GLY A 325 9.94 12.69 -0.62
CA GLY A 325 9.24 13.92 -0.19
C GLY A 325 8.60 13.83 1.18
N PRO A 326 7.69 12.87 1.45
CA PRO A 326 7.08 12.70 2.76
C PRO A 326 8.07 12.54 3.92
N ILE A 327 9.20 11.85 3.71
CA ILE A 327 10.26 11.69 4.71
C ILE A 327 11.00 13.01 4.92
N LEU A 328 11.38 13.70 3.84
CA LEU A 328 12.05 14.99 3.91
C LEU A 328 11.18 16.04 4.60
N GLU A 329 9.89 16.09 4.30
CA GLU A 329 8.96 17.02 4.94
C GLU A 329 8.76 16.73 6.42
N TYR A 330 8.75 15.47 6.83
CA TYR A 330 8.70 15.12 8.23
C TYR A 330 9.88 15.71 9.02
N TYR A 331 11.09 15.70 8.44
CA TYR A 331 12.31 16.23 9.08
C TYR A 331 12.49 17.74 8.92
N THR A 332 11.89 18.37 7.91
CA THR A 332 12.10 19.81 7.63
C THR A 332 10.90 20.66 8.04
N LYS A 333 9.68 20.18 7.87
CA LYS A 333 8.42 20.91 8.08
C LYS A 333 7.54 20.28 9.18
N GLY A 334 7.77 19.01 9.51
CA GLY A 334 7.03 18.29 10.56
C GLY A 334 7.53 18.60 11.98
N SER A 335 7.04 17.85 12.98
CA SER A 335 7.33 18.09 14.40
C SER A 335 8.82 18.16 14.72
N LEU A 336 9.66 17.36 14.08
CA LEU A 336 11.13 17.42 14.23
C LEU A 336 11.70 18.68 13.60
N GLY A 337 11.28 19.01 12.37
CA GLY A 337 11.75 20.20 11.70
C GLY A 337 11.47 21.47 12.52
N ILE A 338 10.27 21.56 13.07
CA ILE A 338 9.85 22.69 13.94
C ILE A 338 10.75 22.78 15.18
N LEU A 339 11.09 21.64 15.80
CA LEU A 339 11.99 21.59 16.97
C LEU A 339 13.38 22.16 16.65
N PHE A 340 13.86 22.03 15.41
CA PHE A 340 15.14 22.54 14.94
C PHE A 340 15.03 23.88 14.18
N GLY A 341 13.91 24.61 14.35
CA GLY A 341 13.72 25.95 13.78
C GLY A 341 13.13 25.98 12.38
N GLY A 342 12.70 24.83 11.83
CA GLY A 342 11.94 24.79 10.58
C GLY A 342 10.55 25.39 10.73
N LYS A 343 10.03 25.93 9.64
CA LYS A 343 8.66 26.50 9.60
C LYS A 343 7.71 25.49 8.98
N PRO A 344 6.60 25.13 9.67
CA PRO A 344 5.57 24.28 9.09
C PRO A 344 4.88 25.01 7.93
N PHE A 345 4.22 24.27 7.06
CA PHE A 345 3.29 24.88 6.11
C PHE A 345 2.15 25.56 6.86
N VAL A 346 1.75 26.74 6.40
CA VAL A 346 0.65 27.54 7.02
C VAL A 346 -0.68 26.79 6.87
N ASN A 347 -0.88 26.18 5.71
CA ASN A 347 -2.09 25.42 5.41
C ASN A 347 -1.81 23.93 5.29
N SER A 348 -2.63 23.11 5.93
CA SER A 348 -2.60 21.65 5.80
C SER A 348 -3.53 21.11 4.70
N THR A 349 -4.30 21.99 4.06
CA THR A 349 -5.21 21.70 2.95
C THR A 349 -4.64 22.20 1.63
N ASN A 350 -5.28 21.91 0.50
CA ASN A 350 -4.84 22.37 -0.81
C ASN A 350 -4.61 23.89 -0.84
N SER A 351 -3.39 24.29 -1.12
CA SER A 351 -2.98 25.68 -1.14
C SER A 351 -1.85 25.92 -2.13
N VAL A 352 -1.67 27.17 -2.56
CA VAL A 352 -0.58 27.57 -3.47
C VAL A 352 0.78 27.29 -2.83
N GLU A 353 0.91 27.51 -1.51
CA GLU A 353 2.14 27.21 -0.76
C GLU A 353 2.51 25.73 -0.87
N LEU A 354 1.56 24.80 -0.57
CA LEU A 354 1.80 23.37 -0.73
C LEU A 354 2.08 22.97 -2.18
N ALA A 355 1.39 23.59 -3.13
CA ALA A 355 1.58 23.31 -4.55
C ALA A 355 2.98 23.68 -5.05
N LEU A 356 3.54 24.79 -4.58
CA LEU A 356 4.79 25.35 -5.11
C LEU A 356 6.01 25.04 -4.24
N GLU A 357 5.84 24.76 -2.95
CA GLU A 357 6.95 24.60 -2.01
C GLU A 357 7.10 23.18 -1.45
N SER A 358 6.07 22.33 -1.53
CA SER A 358 6.15 20.97 -0.98
C SER A 358 6.95 20.02 -1.87
N ASN A 359 7.48 18.96 -1.24
CA ASN A 359 8.06 17.79 -1.91
C ASN A 359 6.96 16.75 -2.28
N SER A 360 5.70 17.16 -2.38
CA SER A 360 4.59 16.30 -2.76
C SER A 360 4.30 16.41 -4.25
N TYR A 361 4.61 15.37 -5.00
CA TYR A 361 4.28 15.30 -6.42
C TYR A 361 2.78 15.55 -6.66
N SER A 362 1.93 14.96 -5.81
CA SER A 362 0.47 15.11 -5.91
C SER A 362 0.03 16.58 -5.85
N HIS A 363 0.55 17.38 -4.93
CA HIS A 363 0.19 18.79 -4.80
C HIS A 363 0.71 19.59 -5.99
N ASN A 364 1.98 19.42 -6.36
CA ASN A 364 2.62 20.16 -7.46
C ASN A 364 1.88 19.92 -8.78
N ILE A 365 1.72 18.65 -9.20
CA ILE A 365 1.10 18.34 -10.49
C ILE A 365 -0.42 18.63 -10.51
N SER A 366 -1.12 18.46 -9.38
CA SER A 366 -2.54 18.78 -9.30
C SER A 366 -2.80 20.26 -9.49
N TYR A 367 -1.99 21.14 -8.94
CA TYR A 367 -2.13 22.58 -9.10
C TYR A 367 -1.87 22.99 -10.57
N ILE A 368 -0.80 22.45 -11.18
CA ILE A 368 -0.47 22.76 -12.59
C ILE A 368 -1.59 22.34 -13.55
N VAL A 369 -2.24 21.19 -13.27
CA VAL A 369 -3.25 20.62 -14.18
C VAL A 369 -4.65 21.16 -13.88
N LEU A 370 -4.99 21.44 -12.62
CA LEU A 370 -6.34 21.75 -12.18
C LEU A 370 -6.54 23.22 -11.76
N ASP A 371 -5.44 23.96 -11.47
CA ASP A 371 -5.44 25.36 -11.03
C ASP A 371 -6.48 25.62 -9.92
N LYS A 372 -7.54 26.37 -10.21
CA LYS A 372 -8.58 26.72 -9.25
C LYS A 372 -9.31 25.49 -8.65
N GLU A 373 -9.53 24.47 -9.43
CA GLU A 373 -10.15 23.23 -8.95
C GLU A 373 -9.31 22.55 -7.87
N TYR A 374 -7.98 22.63 -7.98
CA TYR A 374 -7.08 22.14 -6.92
C TYR A 374 -7.34 22.90 -5.61
N LEU A 375 -7.47 24.22 -5.64
CA LEU A 375 -7.75 25.02 -4.45
C LEU A 375 -9.13 24.71 -3.82
N ASN A 376 -10.07 24.21 -4.63
CA ASN A 376 -11.39 23.75 -4.21
C ASN A 376 -11.38 22.29 -3.69
N GLY A 377 -10.20 21.70 -3.40
CA GLY A 377 -10.08 20.37 -2.81
C GLY A 377 -9.94 19.22 -3.80
N HIS A 378 -9.87 19.50 -5.11
CA HIS A 378 -9.62 18.48 -6.12
C HIS A 378 -8.14 18.10 -6.19
N GLY A 379 -7.84 16.89 -6.68
CA GLY A 379 -6.49 16.43 -6.89
C GLY A 379 -6.43 15.23 -7.83
N ILE A 380 -5.34 15.11 -8.56
CA ILE A 380 -5.10 13.95 -9.46
C ILE A 380 -4.36 12.81 -8.77
N GLY A 381 -3.84 13.05 -7.57
CA GLY A 381 -3.06 12.07 -6.81
C GLY A 381 -1.62 11.95 -7.26
N SER A 382 -0.95 10.88 -6.85
CA SER A 382 0.43 10.54 -7.22
C SER A 382 0.55 9.10 -7.70
N SER A 383 1.75 8.75 -8.17
CA SER A 383 2.19 7.38 -8.43
C SER A 383 3.69 7.29 -8.18
N TYR A 384 4.11 6.29 -7.39
CA TYR A 384 5.53 6.08 -7.11
C TYR A 384 6.38 5.97 -8.40
N ILE A 385 5.81 5.41 -9.48
CA ILE A 385 6.51 5.28 -10.76
C ILE A 385 6.81 6.66 -11.33
N MET A 386 5.83 7.60 -11.25
CA MET A 386 6.01 8.93 -11.80
C MET A 386 6.94 9.78 -10.96
N GLU A 387 6.90 9.65 -9.63
CA GLU A 387 7.87 10.28 -8.72
C GLU A 387 9.30 9.82 -9.02
N LEU A 388 9.51 8.50 -9.12
CA LEU A 388 10.81 7.93 -9.48
C LEU A 388 11.31 8.42 -10.85
N TYR A 389 10.40 8.52 -11.82
CA TYR A 389 10.76 9.04 -13.13
C TYR A 389 11.12 10.53 -13.09
N THR A 390 10.35 11.32 -12.36
CA THR A 390 10.58 12.77 -12.25
C THR A 390 11.93 13.08 -11.60
N ASP A 391 12.29 12.32 -10.55
CA ASP A 391 13.55 12.54 -9.82
C ASP A 391 14.76 11.88 -10.48
N TYR A 392 14.60 10.70 -11.11
CA TYR A 392 15.74 9.84 -11.53
C TYR A 392 15.61 9.25 -12.93
N GLY A 393 14.58 9.62 -13.69
CA GLY A 393 14.35 9.11 -15.05
C GLY A 393 14.05 7.61 -15.13
N PHE A 394 14.13 7.06 -16.33
CA PHE A 394 13.86 5.63 -16.57
C PHE A 394 14.81 4.71 -15.80
N PHE A 395 16.07 5.09 -15.64
CA PHE A 395 17.04 4.31 -14.88
C PHE A 395 16.64 4.19 -13.41
N GLY A 396 16.17 5.30 -12.81
CA GLY A 396 15.66 5.29 -11.44
C GLY A 396 14.46 4.36 -11.29
N VAL A 397 13.47 4.46 -12.18
CA VAL A 397 12.32 3.54 -12.17
C VAL A 397 12.77 2.08 -12.22
N PHE A 398 13.69 1.73 -13.10
CA PHE A 398 14.21 0.37 -13.22
C PHE A 398 14.91 -0.10 -11.95
N LEU A 399 15.88 0.69 -11.46
CA LEU A 399 16.71 0.33 -10.31
C LEU A 399 15.89 0.20 -9.02
N PHE A 400 15.03 1.19 -8.74
CA PHE A 400 14.20 1.15 -7.52
C PHE A 400 13.22 -0.02 -7.54
N ASN A 401 12.67 -0.40 -8.69
CA ASN A 401 11.81 -1.57 -8.80
C ASN A 401 12.58 -2.89 -8.63
N ILE A 402 13.85 -2.98 -9.04
CA ILE A 402 14.70 -4.12 -8.69
C ILE A 402 14.86 -4.19 -7.16
N LEU A 403 15.17 -3.08 -6.50
CA LEU A 403 15.31 -3.03 -5.04
C LEU A 403 14.01 -3.40 -4.32
N LEU A 404 12.85 -2.95 -4.81
CA LEU A 404 11.53 -3.36 -4.29
C LEU A 404 11.29 -4.86 -4.46
N GLY A 405 11.60 -5.42 -5.63
CA GLY A 405 11.46 -6.87 -5.86
C GLY A 405 12.33 -7.69 -4.92
N ILE A 406 13.56 -7.25 -4.67
CA ILE A 406 14.47 -7.83 -3.67
C ILE A 406 13.85 -7.72 -2.27
N LEU A 407 13.37 -6.53 -1.89
CA LEU A 407 12.77 -6.26 -0.59
C LEU A 407 11.56 -7.18 -0.32
N PHE A 408 10.69 -7.41 -1.31
CA PHE A 408 9.51 -8.27 -1.15
C PHE A 408 9.89 -9.71 -0.77
N ILE A 409 10.95 -10.25 -1.35
CA ILE A 409 11.47 -11.58 -0.97
C ILE A 409 12.04 -11.56 0.46
N TYR A 410 12.78 -10.50 0.83
CA TYR A 410 13.31 -10.37 2.19
C TYR A 410 12.20 -10.22 3.22
N MET A 411 11.15 -9.47 2.94
CA MET A 411 9.98 -9.33 3.82
C MET A 411 9.33 -10.70 4.12
N MET A 412 9.18 -11.55 3.11
CA MET A 412 8.66 -12.91 3.31
C MET A 412 9.61 -13.79 4.12
N ARG A 413 10.92 -13.65 3.93
CA ARG A 413 11.91 -14.37 4.75
C ARG A 413 11.87 -13.92 6.22
N ILE A 414 11.77 -12.61 6.46
CA ILE A 414 11.64 -12.03 7.80
C ILE A 414 10.39 -12.57 8.50
N ALA A 415 9.25 -12.58 7.81
CA ALA A 415 7.99 -13.10 8.36
C ALA A 415 8.09 -14.55 8.85
N TYR A 416 8.92 -15.36 8.18
CA TYR A 416 9.07 -16.77 8.54
C TYR A 416 10.15 -17.06 9.58
N ARG A 417 11.21 -16.25 9.66
CA ARG A 417 12.46 -16.65 10.34
C ARG A 417 13.03 -15.64 11.34
N MET A 418 12.58 -14.38 11.32
CA MET A 418 13.21 -13.33 12.12
C MET A 418 12.42 -12.98 13.39
N GLY A 419 13.07 -12.17 14.26
CA GLY A 419 12.52 -11.72 15.53
C GLY A 419 11.32 -10.78 15.39
N VAL A 420 10.66 -10.52 16.54
CA VAL A 420 9.41 -9.76 16.64
C VAL A 420 9.52 -8.37 16.01
N LEU A 421 10.61 -7.63 16.24
CA LEU A 421 10.76 -6.27 15.70
C LEU A 421 10.83 -6.28 14.17
N ALA A 422 11.68 -7.11 13.57
CA ALA A 422 11.82 -7.18 12.11
C ALA A 422 10.50 -7.61 11.45
N TYR A 423 9.78 -8.55 12.05
CA TYR A 423 8.46 -8.94 11.52
C TYR A 423 7.42 -7.84 11.72
N GLY A 424 7.44 -7.11 12.86
CA GLY A 424 6.58 -5.95 13.09
C GLY A 424 6.80 -4.84 12.05
N ILE A 425 8.06 -4.52 11.73
CA ILE A 425 8.42 -3.58 10.65
C ILE A 425 7.89 -4.07 9.30
N THR A 426 8.05 -5.37 8.98
CA THR A 426 7.50 -5.94 7.75
C THR A 426 5.99 -5.74 7.65
N LEU A 427 5.25 -6.03 8.73
CA LEU A 427 3.80 -5.83 8.77
C LEU A 427 3.41 -4.36 8.62
N LEU A 428 4.19 -3.45 9.23
CA LEU A 428 3.94 -2.02 9.12
C LEU A 428 4.07 -1.52 7.67
N ILE A 429 5.13 -1.92 6.96
CA ILE A 429 5.31 -1.60 5.55
C ILE A 429 4.15 -2.17 4.71
N LEU A 430 3.77 -3.43 4.94
CA LEU A 430 2.70 -4.09 4.19
C LEU A 430 1.34 -3.39 4.30
N ASN A 431 1.10 -2.61 5.35
CA ASN A 431 -0.17 -1.94 5.53
C ASN A 431 -0.45 -0.88 4.45
N TYR A 432 0.58 -0.21 3.91
CA TYR A 432 0.45 0.81 2.87
C TYR A 432 1.05 0.41 1.51
N LEU A 433 1.88 -0.63 1.46
CA LEU A 433 2.66 -1.02 0.29
C LEU A 433 1.81 -1.16 -0.99
N PHE A 434 0.64 -1.76 -0.87
CA PHE A 434 -0.23 -2.05 -2.02
C PHE A 434 -0.97 -0.83 -2.58
N PHE A 435 -0.86 0.30 -1.93
CA PHE A 435 -1.37 1.56 -2.43
C PHE A 435 -0.31 2.37 -3.19
N MET A 436 0.96 1.99 -3.10
CA MET A 436 2.10 2.69 -3.72
C MET A 436 1.92 2.99 -5.23
N PRO A 437 1.33 2.13 -6.09
CA PRO A 437 1.06 2.48 -7.48
C PRO A 437 0.15 3.70 -7.65
N ARG A 438 -0.58 4.09 -6.60
CA ARG A 438 -1.51 5.22 -6.54
C ARG A 438 -1.11 6.27 -5.50
N SER A 439 0.05 6.17 -4.88
CA SER A 439 0.55 7.09 -3.86
C SER A 439 2.05 7.32 -3.99
N SER A 440 2.63 8.06 -3.03
CA SER A 440 4.06 8.29 -2.98
C SER A 440 4.86 7.02 -2.65
N PHE A 441 6.06 6.92 -3.22
CA PHE A 441 7.02 5.85 -2.95
C PHE A 441 7.32 5.72 -1.45
N SER A 442 7.67 6.81 -0.81
CA SER A 442 8.13 6.81 0.58
C SER A 442 7.02 6.75 1.62
N GLU A 443 5.75 6.93 1.24
CA GLU A 443 4.63 6.88 2.19
C GLU A 443 4.55 5.54 2.93
N SER A 444 4.81 4.43 2.24
CA SER A 444 4.82 3.08 2.84
C SER A 444 5.93 2.88 3.88
N PHE A 445 6.97 3.69 3.82
CA PHE A 445 8.14 3.62 4.70
C PHE A 445 8.18 4.73 5.74
N LEU A 446 7.39 5.80 5.58
CA LEU A 446 7.43 7.01 6.40
C LEU A 446 7.40 6.72 7.90
N SER A 447 6.54 5.80 8.33
CA SER A 447 6.40 5.43 9.74
C SER A 447 7.73 4.99 10.38
N LEU A 448 8.64 4.37 9.62
CA LEU A 448 9.94 3.92 10.11
C LEU A 448 10.89 5.07 10.45
N PHE A 449 10.63 6.24 9.90
CA PHE A 449 11.43 7.45 10.09
C PHE A 449 10.83 8.38 11.15
N THR A 450 9.68 8.00 11.77
CA THR A 450 9.00 8.84 12.76
C THR A 450 9.43 8.54 14.19
N MET A 451 9.53 9.58 15.03
CA MET A 451 9.80 9.42 16.47
C MET A 451 8.69 8.66 17.17
N GLN A 452 7.44 8.82 16.72
CA GLN A 452 6.28 8.15 17.27
C GLN A 452 6.41 6.62 17.20
N PHE A 453 6.87 6.10 16.05
CA PHE A 453 7.09 4.66 15.89
C PHE A 453 8.18 4.14 16.84
N TRP A 454 9.35 4.79 16.87
CA TRP A 454 10.45 4.34 17.72
C TRP A 454 10.17 4.53 19.21
N GLY A 455 9.43 5.59 19.57
CA GLY A 455 8.96 5.79 20.94
C GLY A 455 8.07 4.63 21.44
N ILE A 456 7.12 4.19 20.61
CA ILE A 456 6.26 3.03 20.93
C ILE A 456 7.05 1.72 20.94
N VAL A 457 7.97 1.53 20.00
CA VAL A 457 8.87 0.36 20.03
C VAL A 457 9.62 0.30 21.36
N LEU A 458 10.27 1.40 21.77
CA LEU A 458 10.98 1.47 23.04
C LEU A 458 10.05 1.20 24.21
N LEU A 459 8.89 1.84 24.27
CA LEU A 459 7.90 1.63 25.35
C LEU A 459 7.50 0.16 25.47
N ILE A 460 7.19 -0.50 24.35
CA ILE A 460 6.75 -1.91 24.36
C ILE A 460 7.89 -2.83 24.78
N PHE A 461 9.09 -2.66 24.24
CA PHE A 461 10.22 -3.55 24.51
C PHE A 461 10.81 -3.33 25.91
N LEU A 462 10.93 -2.09 26.39
CA LEU A 462 11.36 -1.77 27.75
C LEU A 462 10.32 -2.23 28.78
N GLY A 463 9.03 -1.95 28.52
CA GLY A 463 7.95 -2.41 29.39
C GLY A 463 7.92 -3.94 29.53
N ALA A 464 8.10 -4.66 28.43
CA ALA A 464 8.23 -6.12 28.45
C ALA A 464 9.48 -6.59 29.23
N GLY A 465 10.58 -5.84 29.17
CA GLY A 465 11.81 -6.11 29.92
C GLY A 465 11.63 -5.95 31.42
N LEU A 466 10.95 -4.89 31.85
CA LEU A 466 10.63 -4.63 33.25
C LEU A 466 9.75 -5.74 33.84
N LEU A 467 8.71 -6.17 33.12
CA LEU A 467 7.87 -7.30 33.52
C LEU A 467 8.68 -8.60 33.66
N ASN A 468 9.67 -8.82 32.79
CA ASN A 468 10.50 -10.01 32.86
C ASN A 468 11.43 -10.02 34.08
N LYS A 469 11.96 -8.86 34.51
CA LYS A 469 12.78 -8.73 35.75
C LYS A 469 11.95 -8.99 37.02
N ASN A 470 10.74 -8.42 37.06
CA ASN A 470 9.85 -8.61 38.24
C ASN A 470 9.45 -10.08 38.44
N ILE A 471 9.17 -10.80 37.36
CA ILE A 471 8.85 -12.24 37.43
C ILE A 471 10.05 -13.04 37.95
N LYS A 472 11.27 -12.75 37.53
CA LYS A 472 12.48 -13.42 38.07
C LYS A 472 12.68 -13.15 39.56
N HIS A 473 12.45 -11.92 40.01
CA HIS A 473 12.55 -11.57 41.45
C HIS A 473 11.50 -12.31 42.30
N ILE A 474 10.27 -12.45 41.83
CA ILE A 474 9.20 -13.16 42.52
C ILE A 474 9.49 -14.67 42.60
N VAL A 475 10.01 -15.26 41.51
CA VAL A 475 10.36 -16.69 41.47
C VAL A 475 11.54 -16.99 42.42
N ASN A 476 12.56 -16.15 42.43
CA ASN A 476 13.71 -16.33 43.35
C ASN A 476 13.30 -16.21 44.82
N ARG A 477 12.42 -15.28 45.22
CA ARG A 477 11.90 -15.17 46.60
C ARG A 477 11.04 -16.36 47.01
N LYS A 478 10.33 -17.04 46.08
CA LYS A 478 9.57 -18.26 46.42
C LYS A 478 10.41 -19.53 46.44
N GLY A 479 11.63 -19.50 45.92
CA GLY A 479 12.60 -20.60 46.04
C GLY A 479 13.49 -20.53 47.27
N GLU A 480 13.44 -19.41 48.02
CA GLU A 480 14.16 -19.19 49.28
C GLU A 480 13.26 -19.39 50.53
N GLN A 481 11.98 -19.72 50.34
CA GLN A 481 11.03 -20.17 51.36
C GLN A 481 10.77 -21.68 51.22
#